data_7f3b265fc6cb807897cae5998bb30d61
#
_entry.id   7f3b265fc6cb807897cae5998bb30d61
#
_cell.length_a   1.000
_cell.length_b   1.000
_cell.length_c   1.000
_cell.angle_alpha   90.00
_cell.angle_beta   90.00
_cell.angle_gamma   90.00
#
_symmetry.space_group_name_H-M   'P 1'
#
loop_
_entity.id
_entity.type
_entity.pdbx_description
1 polymer ?
#
loop_
_entity_poly.entity_id
_entity_poly.type
_entity_poly.pdbx_seq_one_letter_code
_entity_poly.pdbx_strand_id
1 'polypeptide(L)'
;KSGVGVSYTPYLSKLVSDVFLANLNYYNVIDERSSWSTSFKYFSLGDIDILQNPQDIPYLENPNEFTLDASYILKLNDNFSMGVTGRYLMSDVKLQSVDSDSSSASSFAVDISGFYQSDERAYENFNGLWRFGFNISNMGPKMKYEELGKNNFIPTNLKLGSAFDFIFDSSNKLSINLELNKLLVPSPSVPIYNSNDQIIGYNQADVTFLSGLFKSFGDAPDGFSEELKEVTLSLGLEYTYNDSFALRVGYFGENEDKGARKYVTFGTGFSLEEIDLDLSYLLSSSSVISPLENTLRFSFTYNFN
;
A
#
# COMPACT_ATOMS: atom_id res chain seq x y z
N LYS A 1 -9.83 2.69 -24.04
CA LYS A 1 -10.66 3.23 -22.95
C LYS A 1 -9.83 4.11 -22.06
N SER A 2 -10.43 5.19 -21.58
CA SER A 2 -9.88 6.10 -20.57
C SER A 2 -10.83 6.13 -19.39
N GLY A 3 -10.34 6.49 -18.20
CA GLY A 3 -11.22 6.60 -17.05
C GLY A 3 -10.66 7.47 -15.94
N VAL A 4 -11.55 7.94 -15.09
CA VAL A 4 -11.26 8.65 -13.84
C VAL A 4 -11.82 7.84 -12.69
N GLY A 5 -10.99 7.61 -11.66
CA GLY A 5 -11.39 6.92 -10.46
C GLY A 5 -11.16 7.79 -9.22
N VAL A 6 -12.08 7.70 -8.26
CA VAL A 6 -11.98 8.33 -6.95
C VAL A 6 -12.19 7.28 -5.88
N SER A 7 -11.39 7.31 -4.83
CA SER A 7 -11.64 6.47 -3.66
C SER A 7 -11.45 7.25 -2.36
N TYR A 8 -12.17 6.83 -1.34
CA TYR A 8 -12.13 7.41 -0.01
C TYR A 8 -12.13 6.32 1.05
N THR A 9 -11.23 6.45 2.01
CA THR A 9 -11.06 5.51 3.12
C THR A 9 -10.89 6.30 4.41
N PRO A 10 -11.91 6.34 5.29
CA PRO A 10 -11.74 6.91 6.62
C PRO A 10 -10.85 6.01 7.49
N TYR A 11 -10.07 6.61 8.35
CA TYR A 11 -9.25 5.94 9.36
C TYR A 11 -9.73 6.35 10.73
N LEU A 12 -9.55 5.49 11.73
CA LEU A 12 -9.91 5.76 13.13
C LEU A 12 -11.34 6.32 13.30
N SER A 13 -12.26 5.97 12.43
CA SER A 13 -13.61 6.58 12.30
C SER A 13 -14.47 6.53 13.57
N LYS A 14 -14.10 5.67 14.55
CA LYS A 14 -14.73 5.63 15.88
C LYS A 14 -14.20 6.70 16.84
N LEU A 15 -13.05 7.28 16.57
CA LEU A 15 -12.36 8.23 17.44
C LEU A 15 -12.39 9.65 16.87
N VAL A 16 -12.14 9.78 15.56
CA VAL A 16 -12.02 11.05 14.85
C VAL A 16 -12.65 10.94 13.46
N SER A 17 -13.09 12.05 12.90
CA SER A 17 -13.76 12.08 11.59
C SER A 17 -12.92 12.68 10.46
N ASP A 18 -11.76 13.20 10.77
CA ASP A 18 -10.89 14.01 9.92
C ASP A 18 -9.61 13.30 9.48
N VAL A 19 -9.39 12.05 9.96
CA VAL A 19 -8.31 11.18 9.47
C VAL A 19 -8.82 10.32 8.32
N PHE A 20 -8.29 10.54 7.12
CA PHE A 20 -8.71 9.81 5.93
C PHE A 20 -7.65 9.76 4.85
N LEU A 21 -7.78 8.76 3.97
CA LEU A 21 -7.05 8.65 2.70
C LEU A 21 -8.02 8.88 1.54
N ALA A 22 -7.74 9.87 0.71
CA ALA A 22 -8.41 10.10 -0.57
C ALA A 22 -7.46 9.81 -1.72
N ASN A 23 -8.00 9.27 -2.82
CA ASN A 23 -7.22 9.04 -4.04
C ASN A 23 -8.06 9.44 -5.26
N LEU A 24 -7.41 10.15 -6.18
CA LEU A 24 -7.91 10.48 -7.50
C LEU A 24 -6.94 9.88 -8.53
N ASN A 25 -7.46 9.15 -9.49
CA ASN A 25 -6.65 8.61 -10.58
C ASN A 25 -7.27 8.88 -11.95
N TYR A 26 -6.42 8.95 -12.94
CA TYR A 26 -6.79 8.99 -14.35
C TYR A 26 -5.92 8.00 -15.11
N TYR A 27 -6.51 7.28 -16.04
CA TYR A 27 -5.77 6.42 -16.94
C TYR A 27 -6.24 6.57 -18.39
N ASN A 28 -5.33 6.29 -19.31
CA ASN A 28 -5.61 6.33 -20.75
C ASN A 28 -4.84 5.25 -21.48
N VAL A 29 -5.54 4.49 -22.31
CA VAL A 29 -4.95 3.54 -23.26
C VAL A 29 -4.55 4.31 -24.51
N ILE A 30 -3.25 4.30 -24.83
CA ILE A 30 -2.70 4.99 -25.99
C ILE A 30 -2.95 4.17 -27.25
N ASP A 31 -2.60 2.88 -27.17
CA ASP A 31 -2.72 1.88 -28.24
C ASP A 31 -2.88 0.47 -27.67
N GLU A 32 -2.85 -0.58 -28.52
CA GLU A 32 -3.01 -1.97 -28.11
C GLU A 32 -1.92 -2.49 -27.16
N ARG A 33 -0.79 -1.78 -27.07
CA ARG A 33 0.38 -2.20 -26.29
C ARG A 33 0.73 -1.27 -25.16
N SER A 34 0.26 -0.02 -25.18
CA SER A 34 0.72 1.00 -24.26
C SER A 34 -0.41 1.76 -23.60
N SER A 35 -0.24 2.06 -22.33
CA SER A 35 -1.13 2.89 -21.54
C SER A 35 -0.33 3.74 -20.55
N TRP A 36 -0.93 4.84 -20.10
CA TRP A 36 -0.39 5.65 -19.04
C TRP A 36 -1.46 5.97 -18.00
N SER A 37 -1.02 6.29 -16.81
CA SER A 37 -1.90 6.75 -15.74
C SER A 37 -1.22 7.78 -14.85
N THR A 38 -2.03 8.59 -14.19
CA THR A 38 -1.58 9.47 -13.11
C THR A 38 -2.48 9.30 -11.91
N SER A 39 -1.93 9.47 -10.71
CA SER A 39 -2.73 9.47 -9.49
C SER A 39 -2.25 10.52 -8.50
N PHE A 40 -3.18 11.05 -7.75
CA PHE A 40 -2.96 11.91 -6.60
C PHE A 40 -3.57 11.24 -5.37
N LYS A 41 -2.75 10.98 -4.36
CA LYS A 41 -3.20 10.46 -3.07
C LYS A 41 -2.95 11.50 -2.01
N TYR A 42 -3.92 11.70 -1.13
CA TYR A 42 -3.84 12.62 -0.01
C TYR A 42 -4.26 11.89 1.27
N PHE A 43 -3.39 11.95 2.27
CA PHE A 43 -3.64 11.40 3.58
C PHE A 43 -3.70 12.53 4.61
N SER A 44 -4.88 12.77 5.18
CA SER A 44 -5.07 13.64 6.34
C SER A 44 -4.82 12.84 7.60
N LEU A 45 -3.98 13.36 8.48
CA LEU A 45 -3.75 12.80 9.81
C LEU A 45 -4.67 13.43 10.87
N GLY A 46 -5.58 14.30 10.43
CA GLY A 46 -6.52 15.01 11.29
C GLY A 46 -5.96 16.30 11.87
N ASP A 47 -6.81 17.02 12.55
CA ASP A 47 -6.47 18.26 13.24
C ASP A 47 -5.95 17.94 14.63
N ILE A 48 -4.81 18.52 15.00
CA ILE A 48 -4.17 18.32 16.30
C ILE A 48 -4.10 19.65 17.05
N ASP A 49 -4.80 19.74 18.18
CA ASP A 49 -4.72 20.86 19.09
C ASP A 49 -3.49 20.73 20.00
N ILE A 50 -2.54 21.63 19.88
CA ILE A 50 -1.33 21.66 20.70
C ILE A 50 -1.44 22.76 21.74
N LEU A 51 -1.25 22.37 23.00
CA LEU A 51 -1.19 23.27 24.16
C LEU A 51 0.21 23.23 24.77
N GLN A 52 0.89 24.36 24.88
CA GLN A 52 2.16 24.47 25.62
C GLN A 52 1.91 24.51 27.12
N ASN A 53 0.85 25.21 27.57
CA ASN A 53 0.38 25.23 28.95
C ASN A 53 -1.14 25.02 29.00
N PRO A 54 -1.69 24.51 30.12
CA PRO A 54 -3.13 24.25 30.25
C PRO A 54 -4.05 25.48 30.08
N GLN A 55 -3.51 26.70 30.16
CA GLN A 55 -4.23 27.96 30.04
C GLN A 55 -4.05 28.63 28.67
N ASP A 56 -3.21 28.09 27.81
CA ASP A 56 -2.95 28.66 26.50
C ASP A 56 -4.11 28.43 25.53
N ILE A 57 -4.21 29.26 24.52
CA ILE A 57 -5.09 29.01 23.37
C ILE A 57 -4.44 27.90 22.55
N PRO A 58 -5.19 26.82 22.20
CA PRO A 58 -4.65 25.76 21.38
C PRO A 58 -4.13 26.28 20.03
N TYR A 59 -2.98 25.79 19.63
CA TYR A 59 -2.46 25.96 18.29
C TYR A 59 -2.86 24.76 17.43
N LEU A 60 -3.56 24.99 16.33
CA LEU A 60 -4.06 23.95 15.45
C LEU A 60 -3.00 23.58 14.41
N GLU A 61 -2.59 22.34 14.38
CA GLU A 61 -1.75 21.73 13.33
C GLU A 61 -2.55 20.75 12.49
N ASN A 62 -2.30 20.73 11.17
CA ASN A 62 -2.98 19.87 10.21
C ASN A 62 -1.95 18.99 9.46
N PRO A 63 -1.37 17.98 10.12
CA PRO A 63 -0.37 17.14 9.48
C PRO A 63 -1.00 16.33 8.35
N ASN A 64 -0.26 16.26 7.24
CA ASN A 64 -0.75 15.57 6.04
C ASN A 64 0.40 15.03 5.19
N GLU A 65 0.06 14.08 4.33
CA GLU A 65 0.96 13.52 3.35
C GLU A 65 0.27 13.43 1.99
N PHE A 66 1.03 13.61 0.92
CA PHE A 66 0.49 13.34 -0.41
C PHE A 66 1.52 12.73 -1.34
N THR A 67 1.02 12.03 -2.36
CA THR A 67 1.83 11.54 -3.48
C THR A 67 1.21 11.95 -4.81
N LEU A 68 2.08 12.25 -5.77
CA LEU A 68 1.74 12.43 -7.16
C LEU A 68 2.49 11.38 -7.98
N ASP A 69 1.75 10.53 -8.67
CA ASP A 69 2.30 9.41 -9.43
C ASP A 69 2.05 9.61 -10.94
N ALA A 70 3.02 9.22 -11.75
CA ALA A 70 2.88 9.08 -13.20
C ALA A 70 3.41 7.72 -13.63
N SER A 71 2.58 6.92 -14.30
CA SER A 71 2.89 5.54 -14.68
C SER A 71 2.82 5.35 -16.19
N TYR A 72 3.72 4.54 -16.72
CA TYR A 72 3.69 4.05 -18.08
C TYR A 72 3.72 2.53 -18.08
N ILE A 73 2.80 1.91 -18.80
CA ILE A 73 2.63 0.47 -18.90
C ILE A 73 2.81 0.04 -20.35
N LEU A 74 3.59 -1.02 -20.56
CA LEU A 74 3.86 -1.59 -21.85
C LEU A 74 3.57 -3.09 -21.85
N LYS A 75 2.74 -3.54 -22.79
CA LYS A 75 2.51 -4.93 -23.11
C LYS A 75 3.69 -5.46 -23.93
N LEU A 76 4.53 -6.29 -23.33
CA LEU A 76 5.74 -6.84 -23.95
C LEU A 76 5.40 -7.99 -24.93
N ASN A 77 4.42 -8.82 -24.55
CA ASN A 77 3.82 -9.85 -25.40
C ASN A 77 2.36 -10.07 -24.98
N ASP A 78 1.66 -11.02 -25.58
CA ASP A 78 0.23 -11.24 -25.32
C ASP A 78 -0.10 -11.61 -23.88
N ASN A 79 0.84 -12.21 -23.18
CA ASN A 79 0.66 -12.69 -21.82
C ASN A 79 1.34 -11.83 -20.75
N PHE A 80 2.30 -10.94 -21.11
CA PHE A 80 3.11 -10.24 -20.14
C PHE A 80 3.20 -8.72 -20.39
N SER A 81 2.93 -7.96 -19.35
CA SER A 81 3.04 -6.50 -19.31
C SER A 81 3.96 -6.04 -18.21
N MET A 82 4.67 -4.94 -18.42
CA MET A 82 5.48 -4.25 -17.40
C MET A 82 5.06 -2.80 -17.26
N GLY A 83 5.20 -2.28 -16.05
CA GLY A 83 4.93 -0.89 -15.72
C GLY A 83 6.07 -0.25 -14.93
N VAL A 84 6.28 1.04 -15.19
CA VAL A 84 7.17 1.90 -14.40
C VAL A 84 6.38 3.11 -13.95
N THR A 85 6.50 3.45 -12.67
CA THR A 85 5.86 4.63 -12.06
C THR A 85 6.92 5.53 -11.48
N GLY A 86 6.90 6.81 -11.86
CA GLY A 86 7.60 7.87 -11.15
C GLY A 86 6.66 8.49 -10.11
N ARG A 87 7.16 8.66 -8.89
CA ARG A 87 6.41 9.20 -7.76
C ARG A 87 7.13 10.39 -7.15
N TYR A 88 6.41 11.48 -6.94
CA TYR A 88 6.78 12.52 -5.99
C TYR A 88 5.96 12.32 -4.72
N LEU A 89 6.62 12.39 -3.57
CA LEU A 89 5.98 12.26 -2.27
C LEU A 89 6.38 13.41 -1.35
N MET A 90 5.43 13.89 -0.57
CA MET A 90 5.61 14.92 0.45
C MET A 90 4.93 14.47 1.73
N SER A 91 5.63 14.66 2.84
CA SER A 91 5.15 14.37 4.19
C SER A 91 5.35 15.62 5.05
N ASP A 92 4.26 16.20 5.51
CA ASP A 92 4.22 17.35 6.42
C ASP A 92 3.58 16.90 7.74
N VAL A 93 4.37 16.19 8.53
CA VAL A 93 3.95 15.66 9.84
C VAL A 93 4.61 16.43 11.00
N LYS A 94 5.16 17.60 10.71
CA LYS A 94 5.82 18.43 11.69
C LYS A 94 4.83 18.98 12.71
N LEU A 95 5.24 18.97 13.96
CA LEU A 95 4.59 19.66 15.08
C LEU A 95 5.49 20.82 15.49
N GLN A 96 5.43 21.94 14.74
CA GLN A 96 6.33 23.10 14.89
C GLN A 96 6.37 23.67 16.29
N SER A 97 5.27 23.58 17.03
CA SER A 97 5.20 24.08 18.41
C SER A 97 5.95 23.21 19.42
N VAL A 98 6.28 21.97 19.07
CA VAL A 98 6.98 21.01 19.94
C VAL A 98 8.46 20.94 19.60
N ASP A 99 8.80 21.00 18.31
CA ASP A 99 10.17 20.95 17.85
C ASP A 99 10.41 21.96 16.71
N SER A 100 11.17 23.01 17.02
CA SER A 100 11.47 24.10 16.07
C SER A 100 12.38 23.69 14.91
N ASP A 101 13.02 22.52 14.96
CA ASP A 101 13.93 21.99 13.92
C ASP A 101 13.21 21.04 12.96
N SER A 102 11.94 20.70 13.22
CA SER A 102 11.19 19.83 12.33
C SER A 102 10.71 20.57 11.07
N SER A 103 10.80 19.91 9.93
CA SER A 103 10.38 20.45 8.63
C SER A 103 9.64 19.40 7.81
N SER A 104 8.80 19.87 6.88
CA SER A 104 8.21 18.97 5.88
C SER A 104 9.31 18.30 5.05
N ALA A 105 9.13 17.04 4.72
CA ALA A 105 10.07 16.25 3.94
C ALA A 105 9.48 15.87 2.59
N SER A 106 10.29 15.85 1.55
CA SER A 106 9.88 15.38 0.24
C SER A 106 10.92 14.46 -0.38
N SER A 107 10.48 13.59 -1.28
CA SER A 107 11.36 12.68 -2.00
C SER A 107 10.76 12.28 -3.35
N PHE A 108 11.58 11.64 -4.17
CA PHE A 108 11.14 10.97 -5.39
C PHE A 108 11.33 9.46 -5.23
N ALA A 109 10.44 8.70 -5.84
CA ALA A 109 10.53 7.26 -5.86
C ALA A 109 10.16 6.72 -7.23
N VAL A 110 10.61 5.49 -7.49
CA VAL A 110 10.26 4.73 -8.69
C VAL A 110 9.64 3.41 -8.26
N ASP A 111 8.55 3.01 -8.93
CA ASP A 111 7.99 1.68 -8.80
C ASP A 111 8.23 0.90 -10.11
N ILE A 112 8.47 -0.40 -9.99
CA ILE A 112 8.57 -1.33 -11.10
C ILE A 112 7.58 -2.45 -10.87
N SER A 113 6.75 -2.73 -11.87
CA SER A 113 5.73 -3.77 -11.80
C SER A 113 5.76 -4.67 -13.03
N GLY A 114 5.30 -5.91 -12.86
CA GLY A 114 5.07 -6.83 -13.95
C GLY A 114 3.80 -7.63 -13.69
N PHE A 115 3.09 -7.96 -14.77
CA PHE A 115 1.87 -8.73 -14.74
C PHE A 115 1.86 -9.75 -15.87
N TYR A 116 1.62 -11.00 -15.49
CA TYR A 116 1.48 -12.12 -16.41
C TYR A 116 0.07 -12.69 -16.31
N GLN A 117 -0.53 -12.98 -17.46
CA GLN A 117 -1.81 -13.68 -17.58
C GLN A 117 -1.65 -14.80 -18.59
N SER A 118 -1.99 -16.04 -18.18
CA SER A 118 -1.95 -17.18 -19.09
C SER A 118 -3.10 -17.11 -20.10
N ASP A 119 -3.00 -17.94 -21.15
CA ASP A 119 -4.16 -18.25 -21.95
C ASP A 119 -5.18 -19.03 -21.12
N GLU A 120 -6.44 -18.88 -21.48
CA GLU A 120 -7.55 -19.65 -20.92
C GLU A 120 -7.43 -21.11 -21.34
N ARG A 121 -7.52 -22.04 -20.38
CA ARG A 121 -7.45 -23.48 -20.61
C ARG A 121 -8.74 -24.14 -20.21
N ALA A 122 -9.23 -25.03 -21.08
CA ALA A 122 -10.40 -25.85 -20.79
C ALA A 122 -10.04 -26.99 -19.83
N TYR A 123 -10.81 -27.13 -18.77
CA TYR A 123 -10.85 -28.25 -17.84
C TYR A 123 -12.21 -28.96 -18.01
N GLU A 124 -12.41 -30.06 -17.30
CA GLU A 124 -13.60 -30.90 -17.47
C GLU A 124 -14.93 -30.15 -17.21
N ASN A 125 -14.97 -29.25 -16.19
CA ASN A 125 -16.21 -28.58 -15.77
C ASN A 125 -16.07 -27.04 -15.74
N PHE A 126 -14.94 -26.46 -16.14
CA PHE A 126 -14.69 -25.02 -16.14
C PHE A 126 -13.51 -24.70 -17.06
N ASN A 127 -13.35 -23.45 -17.41
CA ASN A 127 -12.11 -22.96 -17.98
C ASN A 127 -11.29 -22.26 -16.89
N GLY A 128 -9.98 -22.38 -16.97
CA GLY A 128 -9.09 -21.81 -15.96
C GLY A 128 -8.05 -20.88 -16.53
N LEU A 129 -7.71 -19.85 -15.78
CA LEU A 129 -6.75 -18.82 -16.15
C LEU A 129 -5.86 -18.47 -14.97
N TRP A 130 -4.54 -18.50 -15.16
CA TRP A 130 -3.56 -18.08 -14.16
C TRP A 130 -3.16 -16.63 -14.35
N ARG A 131 -3.03 -15.91 -13.24
CA ARG A 131 -2.45 -14.57 -13.20
C ARG A 131 -1.33 -14.53 -12.17
N PHE A 132 -0.23 -13.86 -12.52
CA PHE A 132 0.90 -13.60 -11.61
C PHE A 132 1.28 -12.13 -11.71
N GLY A 133 1.68 -11.54 -10.59
CA GLY A 133 2.12 -10.16 -10.55
C GLY A 133 3.24 -9.96 -9.56
N PHE A 134 4.08 -8.97 -9.84
CA PHE A 134 5.01 -8.43 -8.86
C PHE A 134 5.01 -6.91 -8.91
N ASN A 135 5.35 -6.31 -7.77
CA ASN A 135 5.56 -4.86 -7.68
C ASN A 135 6.66 -4.59 -6.66
N ILE A 136 7.65 -3.78 -7.04
CA ILE A 136 8.59 -3.18 -6.11
C ILE A 136 8.29 -1.70 -6.11
N SER A 137 7.75 -1.20 -5.02
CA SER A 137 7.30 0.19 -4.90
C SER A 137 8.18 1.01 -3.97
N ASN A 138 8.14 2.33 -4.17
CA ASN A 138 8.83 3.32 -3.35
C ASN A 138 10.37 3.14 -3.34
N MET A 139 10.97 2.77 -4.46
CA MET A 139 12.42 2.78 -4.59
C MET A 139 12.92 4.22 -4.73
N GLY A 140 13.52 4.78 -3.68
CA GLY A 140 13.97 6.16 -3.70
C GLY A 140 14.90 6.51 -2.53
N PRO A 141 15.49 7.71 -2.55
CA PRO A 141 16.37 8.17 -1.49
C PRO A 141 15.63 8.34 -0.16
N LYS A 142 16.38 8.30 0.92
CA LYS A 142 15.87 8.55 2.27
C LYS A 142 15.31 9.97 2.42
N MET A 143 14.32 10.12 3.29
CA MET A 143 13.74 11.41 3.66
C MET A 143 14.36 11.94 4.95
N LYS A 144 14.40 13.27 5.07
CA LYS A 144 14.92 13.97 6.24
C LYS A 144 13.87 14.96 6.73
N TYR A 145 13.49 14.84 8.00
CA TYR A 145 12.49 15.67 8.66
C TYR A 145 13.10 16.73 9.60
N GLU A 146 14.36 16.56 9.99
CA GLU A 146 15.08 17.45 10.92
C GLU A 146 16.46 17.80 10.32
N GLU A 147 16.93 19.03 10.46
CA GLU A 147 18.24 19.43 9.90
C GLU A 147 19.40 18.60 10.44
N LEU A 148 19.39 18.30 11.73
CA LEU A 148 20.40 17.49 12.40
C LEU A 148 19.97 16.03 12.61
N GLY A 149 18.75 15.67 12.17
CA GLY A 149 18.15 14.36 12.33
C GLY A 149 18.71 13.29 11.38
N LYS A 150 18.36 12.04 11.66
CA LYS A 150 18.68 10.91 10.80
C LYS A 150 17.81 10.88 9.55
N ASN A 151 18.39 10.42 8.45
CA ASN A 151 17.63 10.14 7.25
C ASN A 151 16.83 8.85 7.41
N ASN A 152 15.53 8.92 7.12
CA ASN A 152 14.61 7.79 7.21
C ASN A 152 14.39 7.15 5.85
N PHE A 153 14.38 5.83 5.78
CA PHE A 153 13.99 5.13 4.57
C PHE A 153 12.53 5.41 4.23
N ILE A 154 12.24 5.66 2.96
CA ILE A 154 10.86 5.54 2.49
C ILE A 154 10.48 4.05 2.46
N PRO A 155 9.20 3.70 2.67
CA PRO A 155 8.78 2.31 2.82
C PRO A 155 8.80 1.58 1.47
N THR A 156 10.01 1.23 1.01
CA THR A 156 10.16 0.38 -0.17
C THR A 156 9.57 -0.99 0.11
N ASN A 157 8.78 -1.50 -0.82
CA ASN A 157 7.95 -2.66 -0.58
C ASN A 157 7.93 -3.61 -1.78
N LEU A 158 8.09 -4.91 -1.52
CA LEU A 158 7.95 -5.98 -2.51
C LEU A 158 6.60 -6.67 -2.31
N LYS A 159 5.83 -6.77 -3.40
CA LYS A 159 4.61 -7.55 -3.49
C LYS A 159 4.74 -8.62 -4.56
N LEU A 160 4.33 -9.84 -4.22
CA LEU A 160 4.21 -10.96 -5.14
C LEU A 160 2.79 -11.50 -5.07
N GLY A 161 2.10 -11.52 -6.20
CA GLY A 161 0.72 -11.97 -6.28
C GLY A 161 0.55 -13.13 -7.24
N SER A 162 -0.39 -14.01 -6.92
CA SER A 162 -0.88 -15.04 -7.82
C SER A 162 -2.39 -15.16 -7.72
N ALA A 163 -3.04 -15.49 -8.82
CA ALA A 163 -4.46 -15.73 -8.84
C ALA A 163 -4.80 -16.85 -9.82
N PHE A 164 -5.91 -17.52 -9.54
CA PHE A 164 -6.51 -18.48 -10.46
C PHE A 164 -7.99 -18.18 -10.59
N ASP A 165 -8.43 -18.04 -11.84
CA ASP A 165 -9.82 -17.82 -12.19
C ASP A 165 -10.46 -19.12 -12.66
N PHE A 166 -11.55 -19.51 -12.03
CA PHE A 166 -12.47 -20.57 -12.45
C PHE A 166 -13.61 -19.93 -13.23
N ILE A 167 -13.65 -20.15 -14.53
CA ILE A 167 -14.65 -19.63 -15.44
C ILE A 167 -15.64 -20.78 -15.71
N PHE A 168 -16.77 -20.77 -15.01
CA PHE A 168 -17.76 -21.85 -15.10
C PHE A 168 -18.59 -21.75 -16.38
N ASP A 169 -18.97 -20.51 -16.73
CA ASP A 169 -19.69 -20.17 -17.96
C ASP A 169 -19.50 -18.66 -18.27
N SER A 170 -20.23 -18.14 -19.25
CA SER A 170 -20.17 -16.73 -19.65
C SER A 170 -20.62 -15.75 -18.58
N SER A 171 -21.30 -16.21 -17.54
CA SER A 171 -21.89 -15.39 -16.50
C SER A 171 -21.24 -15.58 -15.15
N ASN A 172 -20.58 -16.70 -14.91
CA ASN A 172 -20.14 -17.10 -13.57
C ASN A 172 -18.63 -17.34 -13.53
N LYS A 173 -17.93 -16.54 -12.73
CA LYS A 173 -16.48 -16.64 -12.50
C LYS A 173 -16.17 -16.57 -11.02
N LEU A 174 -15.28 -17.44 -10.54
CA LEU A 174 -14.70 -17.41 -9.19
C LEU A 174 -13.19 -17.22 -9.28
N SER A 175 -12.66 -16.22 -8.62
CA SER A 175 -11.23 -15.94 -8.55
C SER A 175 -10.71 -16.21 -7.15
N ILE A 176 -9.58 -16.92 -7.04
CA ILE A 176 -8.83 -17.13 -5.81
C ILE A 176 -7.53 -16.34 -5.94
N ASN A 177 -7.23 -15.48 -4.99
CA ASN A 177 -6.09 -14.58 -5.03
C ASN A 177 -5.20 -14.79 -3.77
N LEU A 178 -3.90 -14.79 -3.98
CA LEU A 178 -2.88 -14.84 -2.93
C LEU A 178 -1.88 -13.71 -3.16
N GLU A 179 -1.57 -12.93 -2.14
CA GLU A 179 -0.50 -11.93 -2.16
C GLU A 179 0.43 -12.11 -0.95
N LEU A 180 1.71 -12.08 -1.22
CA LEU A 180 2.79 -11.97 -0.24
C LEU A 180 3.40 -10.58 -0.35
N ASN A 181 3.65 -9.96 0.80
CA ASN A 181 4.18 -8.61 0.85
C ASN A 181 5.31 -8.54 1.90
N LYS A 182 6.46 -7.96 1.52
CA LYS A 182 7.60 -7.73 2.40
C LYS A 182 8.09 -6.29 2.26
N LEU A 183 8.26 -5.64 3.42
CA LEU A 183 8.92 -4.33 3.48
C LEU A 183 10.42 -4.50 3.25
N LEU A 184 10.96 -3.80 2.25
CA LEU A 184 12.38 -3.81 1.89
C LEU A 184 13.12 -2.64 2.55
N VAL A 185 12.95 -2.49 3.85
CA VAL A 185 13.63 -1.52 4.69
C VAL A 185 14.45 -2.29 5.71
N PRO A 186 15.74 -1.96 5.90
CA PRO A 186 16.58 -2.67 6.87
C PRO A 186 15.99 -2.57 8.28
N SER A 187 16.21 -3.63 9.06
CA SER A 187 15.90 -3.62 10.48
C SER A 187 16.55 -2.42 11.17
N PRO A 188 15.86 -1.74 12.10
CA PRO A 188 16.41 -0.57 12.79
C PRO A 188 17.73 -0.90 13.48
N SER A 189 18.68 0.04 13.43
CA SER A 189 19.95 -0.12 14.14
C SER A 189 19.72 -0.11 15.65
N VAL A 190 20.19 -1.16 16.33
CA VAL A 190 20.12 -1.29 17.79
C VAL A 190 21.28 -0.56 18.41
N PRO A 191 21.07 0.34 19.40
CA PRO A 191 22.16 1.00 20.09
C PRO A 191 22.98 0.02 20.94
N ILE A 192 24.30 0.18 20.91
CA ILE A 192 25.22 -0.57 21.76
C ILE A 192 25.50 0.29 22.98
N TYR A 193 25.23 -0.24 24.17
CA TYR A 193 25.48 0.43 25.45
C TYR A 193 26.77 -0.03 26.09
N ASN A 194 27.47 0.87 26.77
CA ASN A 194 28.57 0.52 27.67
C ASN A 194 28.03 0.09 29.06
N SER A 195 28.94 -0.29 29.96
CA SER A 195 28.59 -0.67 31.34
C SER A 195 27.95 0.45 32.17
N ASN A 196 27.91 1.67 31.68
CA ASN A 196 27.31 2.85 32.33
C ASN A 196 26.02 3.29 31.62
N ASP A 197 25.35 2.41 30.81
CA ASP A 197 24.16 2.66 30.02
C ASP A 197 24.27 3.84 29.04
N GLN A 198 25.49 4.15 28.60
CA GLN A 198 25.72 5.15 27.55
C GLN A 198 25.82 4.50 26.19
N ILE A 199 25.17 5.09 25.19
CA ILE A 199 25.29 4.63 23.80
C ILE A 199 26.70 4.91 23.29
N ILE A 200 27.44 3.84 22.96
CA ILE A 200 28.79 3.89 22.41
C ILE A 200 28.85 3.61 20.91
N GLY A 201 27.72 3.24 20.31
CA GLY A 201 27.59 2.97 18.90
C GLY A 201 26.27 2.33 18.55
N TYR A 202 26.16 1.88 17.31
CA TYR A 202 25.02 1.13 16.81
C TYR A 202 25.53 -0.12 16.09
N ASN A 203 24.79 -1.23 16.18
CA ASN A 203 25.18 -2.50 15.57
C ASN A 203 25.09 -2.51 14.02
N GLN A 204 24.41 -1.50 13.44
CA GLN A 204 24.35 -1.30 12.00
C GLN A 204 24.83 0.11 11.65
N ALA A 205 25.71 0.21 10.67
CA ALA A 205 26.11 1.48 10.08
C ALA A 205 24.96 2.06 9.25
N ASP A 206 24.92 3.39 9.10
CA ASP A 206 24.01 4.03 8.15
C ASP A 206 24.32 3.53 6.72
N VAL A 207 23.36 2.83 6.13
CA VAL A 207 23.51 2.21 4.80
C VAL A 207 22.80 3.04 3.74
N THR A 208 23.32 3.00 2.52
CA THR A 208 22.68 3.64 1.37
C THR A 208 21.36 2.94 1.06
N PHE A 209 20.47 3.62 0.35
CA PHE A 209 19.17 3.10 -0.07
C PHE A 209 19.29 1.70 -0.74
N LEU A 210 20.12 1.59 -1.79
CA LEU A 210 20.30 0.32 -2.51
C LEU A 210 20.85 -0.80 -1.61
N SER A 211 21.83 -0.47 -0.77
CA SER A 211 22.38 -1.46 0.17
C SER A 211 21.35 -1.90 1.18
N GLY A 212 20.50 -0.98 1.66
CA GLY A 212 19.41 -1.28 2.57
C GLY A 212 18.38 -2.23 1.96
N LEU A 213 17.98 -1.98 0.72
CA LEU A 213 17.02 -2.80 -0.01
C LEU A 213 17.48 -4.28 -0.10
N PHE A 214 18.74 -4.54 -0.42
CA PHE A 214 19.25 -5.92 -0.49
C PHE A 214 19.50 -6.55 0.89
N LYS A 215 19.93 -5.76 1.88
CA LYS A 215 20.14 -6.25 3.24
C LYS A 215 18.85 -6.70 3.92
N SER A 216 17.72 -6.04 3.63
CA SER A 216 16.42 -6.37 4.21
C SER A 216 15.91 -7.79 3.93
N PHE A 217 16.62 -8.58 3.14
CA PHE A 217 16.31 -9.99 2.93
C PHE A 217 17.04 -10.94 3.90
N GLY A 218 17.88 -10.42 4.79
CA GLY A 218 18.66 -11.28 5.68
C GLY A 218 19.32 -10.51 6.83
N ASP A 219 18.70 -9.44 7.32
CA ASP A 219 19.21 -8.62 8.41
C ASP A 219 18.41 -8.77 9.72
N ALA A 220 17.42 -9.64 9.74
CA ALA A 220 16.68 -9.95 10.96
C ALA A 220 17.63 -10.61 12.00
N PRO A 221 17.61 -10.14 13.26
CA PRO A 221 18.52 -10.60 14.31
C PRO A 221 18.48 -12.11 14.57
N ASP A 222 17.30 -12.73 14.53
CA ASP A 222 17.10 -14.17 14.75
C ASP A 222 17.17 -15.00 13.45
N GLY A 223 17.68 -14.39 12.37
CA GLY A 223 17.93 -15.06 11.09
C GLY A 223 16.68 -15.35 10.27
N PHE A 224 16.75 -16.38 9.41
CA PHE A 224 15.73 -16.66 8.39
C PHE A 224 14.31 -16.89 8.95
N SER A 225 14.18 -17.44 10.14
CA SER A 225 12.87 -17.68 10.76
C SER A 225 12.19 -16.36 11.14
N GLU A 226 12.95 -15.35 11.52
CA GLU A 226 12.45 -14.01 11.79
C GLU A 226 12.14 -13.25 10.50
N GLU A 227 12.96 -13.39 9.47
CA GLU A 227 12.70 -12.85 8.14
C GLU A 227 11.34 -13.30 7.59
N LEU A 228 10.97 -14.55 7.79
CA LEU A 228 9.66 -15.06 7.37
C LEU A 228 8.48 -14.41 8.13
N LYS A 229 8.71 -13.97 9.37
CA LYS A 229 7.70 -13.25 10.15
C LYS A 229 7.42 -11.83 9.62
N GLU A 230 8.32 -11.26 8.84
CA GLU A 230 8.16 -9.94 8.20
C GLU A 230 7.30 -9.98 6.93
N VAL A 231 7.03 -11.19 6.44
CA VAL A 231 6.16 -11.37 5.27
C VAL A 231 4.69 -11.34 5.72
N THR A 232 3.92 -10.44 5.14
CA THR A 232 2.47 -10.41 5.34
C THR A 232 1.77 -11.21 4.24
N LEU A 233 0.63 -11.81 4.57
CA LEU A 233 -0.17 -12.65 3.70
C LEU A 233 -1.54 -12.04 3.47
N SER A 234 -1.97 -11.98 2.22
CA SER A 234 -3.35 -11.68 1.86
C SER A 234 -3.96 -12.82 1.04
N LEU A 235 -5.17 -13.22 1.40
CA LEU A 235 -5.99 -14.18 0.65
C LEU A 235 -7.28 -13.51 0.24
N GLY A 236 -7.75 -13.74 -0.98
CA GLY A 236 -8.98 -13.16 -1.50
C GLY A 236 -9.77 -14.17 -2.33
N LEU A 237 -11.09 -14.12 -2.17
CA LEU A 237 -12.06 -14.80 -3.02
C LEU A 237 -12.94 -13.72 -3.66
N GLU A 238 -13.17 -13.82 -4.94
CA GLU A 238 -14.09 -12.97 -5.69
C GLU A 238 -15.00 -13.84 -6.56
N TYR A 239 -16.29 -13.71 -6.38
CA TYR A 239 -17.29 -14.26 -7.28
C TYR A 239 -17.85 -13.12 -8.12
N THR A 240 -17.79 -13.29 -9.45
CA THR A 240 -18.30 -12.31 -10.42
C THR A 240 -19.47 -12.92 -11.21
N TYR A 241 -20.55 -12.15 -11.31
CA TYR A 241 -21.74 -12.52 -12.07
C TYR A 241 -21.98 -11.53 -13.20
N ASN A 242 -22.06 -12.04 -14.45
CA ASN A 242 -22.26 -11.27 -15.69
C ASN A 242 -21.29 -10.09 -15.88
N ASP A 243 -20.08 -10.16 -15.33
CA ASP A 243 -19.10 -9.06 -15.27
C ASP A 243 -19.65 -7.73 -14.71
N SER A 244 -20.86 -7.77 -14.13
CA SER A 244 -21.59 -6.59 -13.64
C SER A 244 -21.71 -6.54 -12.12
N PHE A 245 -21.65 -7.68 -11.45
CA PHE A 245 -21.76 -7.79 -10.01
C PHE A 245 -20.65 -8.65 -9.44
N ALA A 246 -20.01 -8.19 -8.39
CA ALA A 246 -18.97 -8.93 -7.68
C ALA A 246 -19.25 -9.01 -6.18
N LEU A 247 -19.00 -10.19 -5.60
CA LEU A 247 -18.91 -10.41 -4.15
C LEU A 247 -17.50 -10.80 -3.79
N ARG A 248 -16.96 -10.21 -2.73
CA ARG A 248 -15.57 -10.38 -2.30
C ARG A 248 -15.47 -10.71 -0.82
N VAL A 249 -14.58 -11.64 -0.50
CA VAL A 249 -14.16 -11.92 0.87
C VAL A 249 -12.64 -11.94 0.88
N GLY A 250 -12.02 -11.30 1.86
CA GLY A 250 -10.57 -11.27 1.99
C GLY A 250 -10.12 -11.51 3.42
N TYR A 251 -8.92 -12.03 3.54
CA TYR A 251 -8.20 -12.17 4.81
C TYR A 251 -6.82 -11.57 4.68
N PHE A 252 -6.41 -10.80 5.67
CA PHE A 252 -5.05 -10.30 5.84
C PHE A 252 -4.47 -10.78 7.15
N GLY A 253 -3.22 -11.25 7.11
CA GLY A 253 -2.50 -11.71 8.28
C GLY A 253 -1.07 -11.19 8.32
N GLU A 254 -0.69 -10.71 9.50
CA GLU A 254 0.65 -10.30 9.88
C GLU A 254 1.08 -11.08 11.11
N ASN A 255 2.37 -11.37 11.23
CA ASN A 255 2.89 -12.09 12.37
C ASN A 255 2.72 -11.29 13.67
N GLU A 256 2.46 -11.98 14.80
CA GLU A 256 2.22 -11.34 16.10
C GLU A 256 3.44 -10.56 16.61
N ASP A 257 4.65 -10.99 16.27
CA ASP A 257 5.90 -10.33 16.67
C ASP A 257 6.24 -9.10 15.79
N LYS A 258 5.55 -8.94 14.63
CA LYS A 258 5.88 -7.90 13.62
C LYS A 258 4.73 -6.91 13.35
N GLY A 259 3.71 -6.83 14.21
CA GLY A 259 2.60 -5.88 14.09
C GLY A 259 1.24 -6.47 14.43
N ALA A 260 1.08 -7.79 14.36
CA ALA A 260 -0.10 -8.54 14.82
C ALA A 260 -1.43 -8.15 14.14
N ARG A 261 -1.42 -7.45 13.00
CA ARG A 261 -2.64 -7.06 12.30
C ARG A 261 -3.26 -8.27 11.62
N LYS A 262 -4.49 -8.57 11.96
CA LYS A 262 -5.30 -9.62 11.32
C LYS A 262 -6.70 -9.08 11.10
N TYR A 263 -7.21 -9.19 9.87
CA TYR A 263 -8.56 -8.74 9.58
C TYR A 263 -9.21 -9.52 8.44
N VAL A 264 -10.52 -9.54 8.44
CA VAL A 264 -11.36 -10.06 7.37
C VAL A 264 -12.04 -8.88 6.69
N THR A 265 -12.15 -8.94 5.37
CA THR A 265 -12.85 -7.93 4.57
C THR A 265 -14.01 -8.56 3.81
N PHE A 266 -15.08 -7.80 3.67
CA PHE A 266 -16.20 -8.10 2.80
C PHE A 266 -16.34 -6.96 1.80
N GLY A 267 -16.64 -7.29 0.55
CA GLY A 267 -16.78 -6.30 -0.49
C GLY A 267 -17.84 -6.67 -1.51
N THR A 268 -18.37 -5.64 -2.17
CA THR A 268 -19.24 -5.79 -3.32
C THR A 268 -18.86 -4.78 -4.40
N GLY A 269 -18.99 -5.18 -5.65
CA GLY A 269 -18.74 -4.34 -6.81
C GLY A 269 -19.93 -4.36 -7.76
N PHE A 270 -20.20 -3.22 -8.40
CA PHE A 270 -21.20 -3.07 -9.43
C PHE A 270 -20.57 -2.36 -10.63
N SER A 271 -20.62 -3.00 -11.80
CA SER A 271 -20.16 -2.44 -13.09
C SER A 271 -21.36 -2.23 -13.99
N LEU A 272 -21.67 -0.99 -14.31
CA LEU A 272 -22.79 -0.58 -15.14
C LEU A 272 -22.26 0.28 -16.29
N GLU A 273 -22.17 -0.30 -17.48
CA GLU A 273 -21.70 0.37 -18.71
C GLU A 273 -20.37 1.12 -18.52
N GLU A 274 -20.45 2.39 -18.11
CA GLU A 274 -19.31 3.30 -17.93
C GLU A 274 -18.94 3.52 -16.45
N ILE A 275 -19.72 2.97 -15.52
CA ILE A 275 -19.60 3.24 -14.08
C ILE A 275 -19.24 1.97 -13.32
N ASP A 276 -18.16 2.03 -12.53
CA ASP A 276 -17.83 1.02 -11.55
C ASP A 276 -17.95 1.59 -10.14
N LEU A 277 -18.65 0.87 -9.29
CA LEU A 277 -18.85 1.18 -7.87
C LEU A 277 -18.34 0.03 -7.02
N ASP A 278 -17.44 0.30 -6.09
CA ASP A 278 -16.97 -0.69 -5.14
C ASP A 278 -17.16 -0.22 -3.70
N LEU A 279 -17.65 -1.14 -2.88
CA LEU A 279 -17.76 -0.97 -1.44
C LEU A 279 -17.02 -2.09 -0.75
N SER A 280 -16.27 -1.79 0.29
CA SER A 280 -15.67 -2.81 1.15
C SER A 280 -15.69 -2.41 2.62
N TYR A 281 -15.86 -3.41 3.47
CA TYR A 281 -15.89 -3.25 4.92
C TYR A 281 -14.86 -4.15 5.58
N LEU A 282 -14.12 -3.61 6.54
CA LEU A 282 -13.04 -4.29 7.23
C LEU A 282 -13.44 -4.57 8.69
N LEU A 283 -13.30 -5.85 9.10
CA LEU A 283 -13.45 -6.30 10.47
C LEU A 283 -12.11 -6.79 11.00
N SER A 284 -11.64 -6.18 12.09
CA SER A 284 -10.45 -6.68 12.78
C SER A 284 -10.75 -8.02 13.47
N SER A 285 -9.84 -8.97 13.31
CA SER A 285 -9.84 -10.25 14.01
C SER A 285 -8.66 -10.40 14.97
N SER A 286 -7.86 -9.32 15.12
CA SER A 286 -6.72 -9.27 16.03
C SER A 286 -7.12 -8.73 17.39
N SER A 287 -6.35 -9.09 18.43
CA SER A 287 -6.39 -8.44 19.74
C SER A 287 -5.80 -7.02 19.74
N VAL A 288 -5.03 -6.68 18.71
CA VAL A 288 -4.46 -5.32 18.50
C VAL A 288 -5.47 -4.48 17.72
N ILE A 289 -5.81 -3.32 18.25
CA ILE A 289 -6.73 -2.38 17.58
C ILE A 289 -6.06 -1.87 16.30
N SER A 290 -6.71 -2.11 15.17
CA SER A 290 -6.26 -1.58 13.88
C SER A 290 -6.86 -0.19 13.64
N PRO A 291 -6.08 0.79 13.18
CA PRO A 291 -6.61 2.09 12.74
C PRO A 291 -7.66 1.99 11.62
N LEU A 292 -7.67 0.86 10.91
CA LEU A 292 -8.63 0.54 9.84
C LEU A 292 -9.87 -0.22 10.35
N GLU A 293 -9.96 -0.51 11.65
CA GLU A 293 -11.09 -1.29 12.18
C GLU A 293 -12.43 -0.61 11.92
N ASN A 294 -13.41 -1.39 11.45
CA ASN A 294 -14.75 -0.92 11.08
C ASN A 294 -14.75 0.17 10.01
N THR A 295 -13.76 0.15 9.12
CA THR A 295 -13.66 1.10 8.01
C THR A 295 -14.50 0.64 6.84
N LEU A 296 -15.40 1.53 6.37
CA LEU A 296 -16.09 1.39 5.10
C LEU A 296 -15.28 2.15 4.04
N ARG A 297 -14.85 1.44 3.01
CA ARG A 297 -14.15 2.02 1.85
C ARG A 297 -15.11 2.14 0.68
N PHE A 298 -15.01 3.24 -0.03
CA PHE A 298 -15.79 3.52 -1.20
C PHE A 298 -14.87 3.85 -2.38
N SER A 299 -15.18 3.31 -3.55
CA SER A 299 -14.53 3.66 -4.81
C SER A 299 -15.56 3.84 -5.91
N PHE A 300 -15.33 4.84 -6.74
CA PHE A 300 -16.11 5.15 -7.92
C PHE A 300 -15.17 5.33 -9.10
N THR A 301 -15.47 4.68 -10.22
CA THR A 301 -14.73 4.86 -11.47
C THR A 301 -15.72 5.17 -12.60
N TYR A 302 -15.40 6.18 -13.38
CA TYR A 302 -16.10 6.51 -14.61
C TYR A 302 -15.19 6.23 -15.80
N ASN A 303 -15.60 5.30 -16.64
CA ASN A 303 -14.93 4.89 -17.87
C ASN A 303 -15.53 5.63 -19.07
N PHE A 304 -14.71 6.27 -19.89
CA PHE A 304 -15.15 6.92 -21.11
C PHE A 304 -14.34 6.42 -22.30
N ASN A 305 -14.98 6.38 -23.44
CA ASN A 305 -14.38 5.89 -24.69
C ASN A 305 -13.60 6.98 -25.42
#